data_8a55194432a79e940d92de7f508dcaac
#
_entry.id   8a55194432a79e940d92de7f508dcaac
#
_cell.length_a   1.000
_cell.length_b   1.000
_cell.length_c   1.000
_cell.angle_alpha   90.00
_cell.angle_beta   90.00
_cell.angle_gamma   90.00
#
_symmetry.space_group_name_H-M   'P 1'
#
loop_
_entity.id
_entity.type
_entity.pdbx_description
1 polymer ?
#
loop_
_entity_poly.entity_id
_entity_poly.type
_entity_poly.pdbx_seq_one_letter_code
_entity_poly.pdbx_strand_id
1 'polypeptide(L)'
;MGLFIKKPLEALQAEANQTGSKSLKRVLGPWSLVALGVGVIIGAGLFSITGTVAAGYTGPAITLSFAIAAIGCCFAGLCYAEFASMIPVAGSAYTYSYATMGELIAWIIGWDLVLEYTVAATTVSISWSRYLVVFLEGLGINLPTAFTACPWNGGIVNIPAFLIVVLMSLFLIRGTEGSSIFNGIIVFLKVSVVLIFVFLGWKYINTD
;
A
#
# COMPACT_ATOMS: atom_id res chain seq x y z
N MET A 1 -20.33 22.63 -20.57
CA MET A 1 -19.78 21.30 -20.22
C MET A 1 -20.54 20.80 -19.01
N GLY A 2 -21.20 19.65 -19.09
CA GLY A 2 -21.98 19.12 -17.96
C GLY A 2 -21.09 18.39 -16.98
N LEU A 3 -21.13 18.73 -15.69
CA LEU A 3 -20.34 18.13 -14.59
C LEU A 3 -20.55 16.62 -14.42
N PHE A 4 -21.55 16.04 -15.06
CA PHE A 4 -21.91 14.62 -14.98
C PHE A 4 -21.73 13.88 -16.32
N ILE A 5 -20.86 14.37 -17.19
CA ILE A 5 -20.54 13.68 -18.44
C ILE A 5 -19.79 12.39 -18.09
N LYS A 6 -20.32 11.27 -18.56
CA LYS A 6 -19.70 9.94 -18.41
C LYS A 6 -18.78 9.66 -19.58
N LYS A 7 -17.67 8.99 -19.34
CA LYS A 7 -16.80 8.51 -20.40
C LYS A 7 -17.42 7.24 -21.02
N PRO A 8 -17.67 7.18 -22.33
CA PRO A 8 -18.26 6.01 -22.96
C PRO A 8 -17.41 4.76 -22.76
N LEU A 9 -18.05 3.63 -22.50
CA LEU A 9 -17.37 2.36 -22.29
C LEU A 9 -16.51 1.95 -23.51
N GLU A 10 -17.01 2.23 -24.72
CA GLU A 10 -16.32 1.97 -25.96
C GLU A 10 -14.99 2.75 -26.07
N ALA A 11 -14.98 4.01 -25.62
CA ALA A 11 -13.76 4.82 -25.57
C ALA A 11 -12.72 4.26 -24.58
N LEU A 12 -13.17 3.76 -23.44
CA LEU A 12 -12.30 3.12 -22.43
C LEU A 12 -11.74 1.80 -22.94
N GLN A 13 -12.56 0.98 -23.60
CA GLN A 13 -12.11 -0.27 -24.20
C GLN A 13 -11.17 -0.03 -25.39
N ALA A 14 -11.39 1.02 -26.16
CA ALA A 14 -10.46 1.43 -27.21
C ALA A 14 -9.10 1.84 -26.65
N GLU A 15 -9.07 2.57 -25.53
CA GLU A 15 -7.82 2.87 -24.81
C GLU A 15 -7.10 1.62 -24.31
N ALA A 16 -7.83 0.64 -23.79
CA ALA A 16 -7.25 -0.63 -23.33
C ALA A 16 -6.57 -1.44 -24.47
N ASN A 17 -7.08 -1.28 -25.68
CA ASN A 17 -6.61 -1.99 -26.88
C ASN A 17 -5.58 -1.20 -27.70
N GLN A 18 -5.25 0.04 -27.30
CA GLN A 18 -4.22 0.82 -27.99
C GLN A 18 -2.84 0.15 -27.83
N THR A 19 -2.21 -0.14 -28.94
CA THR A 19 -0.83 -0.63 -29.02
C THR A 19 0.05 0.47 -29.57
N GLY A 20 1.11 0.85 -28.85
CA GLY A 20 2.05 1.89 -29.30
C GLY A 20 2.91 2.45 -28.18
N SER A 21 3.71 3.47 -28.48
CA SER A 21 4.64 4.10 -27.54
C SER A 21 3.96 4.80 -26.35
N LYS A 22 2.64 5.03 -26.42
CA LYS A 22 1.81 5.64 -25.37
C LYS A 22 1.02 4.62 -24.55
N SER A 23 1.08 3.31 -24.90
CA SER A 23 0.39 2.27 -24.15
C SER A 23 1.27 1.71 -23.04
N LEU A 24 0.67 1.41 -21.89
CA LEU A 24 1.35 0.70 -20.81
C LEU A 24 1.66 -0.74 -21.24
N LYS A 25 2.90 -1.17 -21.08
CA LYS A 25 3.29 -2.56 -21.34
C LYS A 25 2.65 -3.49 -20.30
N ARG A 26 2.03 -4.57 -20.77
CA ARG A 26 1.51 -5.64 -19.92
C ARG A 26 2.64 -6.59 -19.56
N VAL A 27 3.36 -6.32 -18.46
CA VAL A 27 4.51 -7.11 -17.99
C VAL A 27 4.20 -7.97 -16.78
N LEU A 28 3.06 -7.75 -16.11
CA LEU A 28 2.71 -8.44 -14.87
C LEU A 28 1.77 -9.60 -15.16
N GLY A 29 2.17 -10.81 -14.74
CA GLY A 29 1.30 -11.99 -14.74
C GLY A 29 0.40 -12.03 -13.51
N PRO A 30 -0.58 -12.98 -13.45
CA PRO A 30 -1.52 -13.09 -12.33
C PRO A 30 -0.83 -13.26 -10.97
N TRP A 31 0.19 -14.08 -10.88
CA TRP A 31 0.93 -14.32 -9.65
C TRP A 31 1.73 -13.09 -9.19
N SER A 32 2.27 -12.32 -10.14
CA SER A 32 2.94 -11.04 -9.83
C SER A 32 1.97 -10.02 -9.29
N LEU A 33 0.72 -9.99 -9.79
CA LEU A 33 -0.34 -9.11 -9.29
C LEU A 33 -0.79 -9.53 -7.89
N VAL A 34 -0.94 -10.83 -7.62
CA VAL A 34 -1.24 -11.35 -6.28
C VAL A 34 -0.12 -10.99 -5.31
N ALA A 35 1.15 -11.20 -5.69
CA ALA A 35 2.29 -10.83 -4.87
C ALA A 35 2.33 -9.32 -4.59
N LEU A 36 2.03 -8.49 -5.59
CA LEU A 36 1.95 -7.04 -5.43
C LEU A 36 0.85 -6.66 -4.44
N GLY A 37 -0.34 -7.25 -4.55
CA GLY A 37 -1.45 -7.05 -3.60
C GLY A 37 -1.07 -7.44 -2.17
N VAL A 38 -0.50 -8.64 -1.97
CA VAL A 38 -0.01 -9.08 -0.66
C VAL A 38 1.06 -8.12 -0.10
N GLY A 39 1.97 -7.64 -0.98
CA GLY A 39 3.01 -6.69 -0.60
C GLY A 39 2.46 -5.35 -0.10
N VAL A 40 1.37 -4.87 -0.68
CA VAL A 40 0.69 -3.63 -0.26
C VAL A 40 -0.08 -3.84 1.03
N ILE A 41 -0.81 -4.95 1.17
CA ILE A 41 -1.64 -5.26 2.35
C ILE A 41 -0.76 -5.46 3.60
N ILE A 42 0.32 -6.24 3.49
CA ILE A 42 1.27 -6.46 4.59
C ILE A 42 2.20 -5.25 4.69
N GLY A 43 1.75 -4.21 5.35
CA GLY A 43 2.45 -2.94 5.53
C GLY A 43 2.58 -2.53 6.99
N ALA A 44 2.71 -1.22 7.23
CA ALA A 44 2.83 -0.61 8.56
C ALA A 44 1.62 -0.93 9.46
N GLY A 45 0.44 -1.15 8.90
CA GLY A 45 -0.76 -1.57 9.64
C GLY A 45 -0.52 -2.84 10.43
N LEU A 46 0.05 -3.87 9.80
CA LEU A 46 0.33 -5.15 10.46
C LEU A 46 1.52 -5.02 11.45
N PHE A 47 2.64 -4.47 11.00
CA PHE A 47 3.88 -4.52 11.79
C PHE A 47 4.01 -3.42 12.85
N SER A 48 3.39 -2.24 12.64
CA SER A 48 3.58 -1.10 13.55
C SER A 48 2.36 -0.82 14.42
N ILE A 49 1.14 -0.89 13.85
CA ILE A 49 -0.08 -0.42 14.53
C ILE A 49 -0.74 -1.55 15.31
N THR A 50 -0.74 -2.78 14.80
CA THR A 50 -1.46 -3.92 15.39
C THR A 50 -1.06 -4.13 16.87
N GLY A 51 0.25 -4.14 17.17
CA GLY A 51 0.73 -4.32 18.53
C GLY A 51 0.29 -3.21 19.48
N THR A 52 0.36 -1.97 19.04
CA THR A 52 -0.05 -0.80 19.83
C THR A 52 -1.54 -0.80 20.12
N VAL A 53 -2.37 -1.13 19.11
CA VAL A 53 -3.83 -1.19 19.26
C VAL A 53 -4.24 -2.36 20.13
N ALA A 54 -3.61 -3.52 19.97
CA ALA A 54 -3.87 -4.68 20.81
C ALA A 54 -3.52 -4.41 22.28
N ALA A 55 -2.36 -3.80 22.54
CA ALA A 55 -1.92 -3.51 23.90
C ALA A 55 -2.73 -2.40 24.60
N GLY A 56 -3.14 -1.36 23.86
CA GLY A 56 -3.76 -0.16 24.44
C GLY A 56 -5.28 -0.14 24.43
N TYR A 57 -5.94 -0.89 23.52
CA TYR A 57 -7.37 -0.70 23.28
C TYR A 57 -8.19 -1.99 23.20
N THR A 58 -7.79 -2.96 22.38
CA THR A 58 -8.66 -4.08 21.98
C THR A 58 -8.29 -5.42 22.58
N GLY A 59 -7.06 -5.59 23.07
CA GLY A 59 -6.57 -6.90 23.49
C GLY A 59 -6.71 -7.97 22.38
N PRO A 60 -7.04 -9.22 22.72
CA PRO A 60 -7.22 -10.31 21.77
C PRO A 60 -8.36 -10.10 20.76
N ALA A 61 -9.31 -9.20 21.04
CA ALA A 61 -10.43 -8.89 20.16
C ALA A 61 -10.02 -8.23 18.82
N ILE A 62 -8.75 -7.82 18.69
CA ILE A 62 -8.19 -7.32 17.42
C ILE A 62 -8.32 -8.35 16.29
N THR A 63 -8.26 -9.65 16.60
CA THR A 63 -8.44 -10.71 15.61
C THR A 63 -9.85 -10.70 15.00
N LEU A 64 -10.87 -10.43 15.82
CA LEU A 64 -12.24 -10.30 15.34
C LEU A 64 -12.40 -9.06 14.47
N SER A 65 -11.78 -7.94 14.84
CA SER A 65 -11.76 -6.72 14.02
C SER A 65 -11.17 -6.97 12.64
N PHE A 66 -10.05 -7.70 12.56
CA PHE A 66 -9.46 -8.09 11.27
C PHE A 66 -10.38 -9.01 10.45
N ALA A 67 -11.06 -9.97 11.09
CA ALA A 67 -11.99 -10.88 10.41
C ALA A 67 -13.17 -10.10 9.80
N ILE A 68 -13.78 -9.18 10.54
CA ILE A 68 -14.87 -8.33 10.05
C ILE A 68 -14.40 -7.43 8.92
N ALA A 69 -13.24 -6.78 9.07
CA ALA A 69 -12.65 -5.96 8.03
C ALA A 69 -12.34 -6.76 6.76
N ALA A 70 -11.83 -7.99 6.89
CA ALA A 70 -11.55 -8.86 5.76
C ALA A 70 -12.81 -9.24 4.97
N ILE A 71 -13.93 -9.47 5.65
CA ILE A 71 -15.23 -9.72 4.99
C ILE A 71 -15.65 -8.48 4.17
N GLY A 72 -15.58 -7.29 4.75
CA GLY A 72 -15.88 -6.05 4.03
C GLY A 72 -14.97 -5.83 2.81
N CYS A 73 -13.67 -6.04 2.97
CA CYS A 73 -12.70 -5.97 1.87
C CYS A 73 -12.95 -7.01 0.78
N CYS A 74 -13.42 -8.22 1.15
CA CYS A 74 -13.77 -9.25 0.18
C CYS A 74 -14.92 -8.80 -0.74
N PHE A 75 -15.98 -8.23 -0.20
CA PHE A 75 -17.08 -7.69 -1.01
C PHE A 75 -16.61 -6.54 -1.92
N ALA A 76 -15.83 -5.61 -1.40
CA ALA A 76 -15.25 -4.55 -2.20
C ALA A 76 -14.36 -5.11 -3.33
N GLY A 77 -13.54 -6.10 -3.02
CA GLY A 77 -12.68 -6.77 -3.99
C GLY A 77 -13.45 -7.46 -5.12
N LEU A 78 -14.58 -8.09 -4.82
CA LEU A 78 -15.45 -8.69 -5.84
C LEU A 78 -16.05 -7.63 -6.77
N CYS A 79 -16.50 -6.49 -6.24
CA CYS A 79 -16.96 -5.37 -7.06
C CYS A 79 -15.85 -4.82 -7.97
N TYR A 80 -14.62 -4.69 -7.43
CA TYR A 80 -13.46 -4.27 -8.23
C TYR A 80 -13.11 -5.29 -9.32
N ALA A 81 -13.22 -6.59 -9.04
CA ALA A 81 -12.96 -7.63 -10.03
C ALA A 81 -13.96 -7.58 -11.20
N GLU A 82 -15.24 -7.31 -10.92
CA GLU A 82 -16.26 -7.12 -11.94
C GLU A 82 -15.94 -5.90 -12.81
N PHE A 83 -15.67 -4.74 -12.21
CA PHE A 83 -15.28 -3.54 -12.96
C PHE A 83 -14.00 -3.76 -13.79
N ALA A 84 -13.01 -4.41 -13.24
CA ALA A 84 -11.75 -4.70 -13.93
C ALA A 84 -11.96 -5.61 -15.17
N SER A 85 -12.93 -6.52 -15.11
CA SER A 85 -13.28 -7.37 -16.24
C SER A 85 -13.96 -6.60 -17.39
N MET A 86 -14.74 -5.58 -17.05
CA MET A 86 -15.48 -4.76 -18.02
C MET A 86 -14.63 -3.61 -18.57
N ILE A 87 -13.78 -3.02 -17.74
CA ILE A 87 -12.97 -1.83 -18.04
C ILE A 87 -11.51 -2.11 -17.69
N PRO A 88 -10.78 -2.86 -18.53
CA PRO A 88 -9.40 -3.27 -18.24
C PRO A 88 -8.39 -2.14 -18.55
N VAL A 89 -8.62 -0.95 -17.97
CA VAL A 89 -7.79 0.26 -18.10
C VAL A 89 -7.18 0.60 -16.74
N ALA A 90 -5.92 1.02 -16.73
CA ALA A 90 -5.28 1.54 -15.52
C ALA A 90 -5.96 2.84 -15.09
N GLY A 91 -6.20 2.99 -13.79
CA GLY A 91 -6.81 4.20 -13.21
C GLY A 91 -7.66 3.94 -11.97
N SER A 92 -7.76 2.66 -11.55
CA SER A 92 -8.44 2.29 -10.30
C SER A 92 -9.87 2.88 -10.20
N ALA A 93 -10.29 3.25 -8.99
CA ALA A 93 -11.60 3.83 -8.70
C ALA A 93 -11.91 5.10 -9.51
N TYR A 94 -10.89 5.89 -9.88
CA TYR A 94 -11.06 7.07 -10.74
C TYR A 94 -11.72 6.70 -12.08
N THR A 95 -11.18 5.71 -12.79
CA THR A 95 -11.69 5.31 -14.11
C THR A 95 -13.08 4.72 -14.02
N TYR A 96 -13.34 3.89 -13.02
CA TYR A 96 -14.66 3.29 -12.80
C TYR A 96 -15.73 4.34 -12.45
N SER A 97 -15.36 5.32 -11.62
CA SER A 97 -16.26 6.42 -11.28
C SER A 97 -16.54 7.33 -12.47
N TYR A 98 -15.55 7.56 -13.33
CA TYR A 98 -15.75 8.35 -14.53
C TYR A 98 -16.70 7.65 -15.51
N ALA A 99 -16.63 6.35 -15.64
CA ALA A 99 -17.54 5.58 -16.48
C ALA A 99 -18.98 5.54 -15.94
N THR A 100 -19.15 5.50 -14.62
CA THR A 100 -20.45 5.24 -13.99
C THR A 100 -21.14 6.49 -13.46
N MET A 101 -20.41 7.37 -12.76
CA MET A 101 -20.93 8.52 -12.01
C MET A 101 -20.67 9.87 -12.70
N GLY A 102 -19.69 9.92 -13.60
CA GLY A 102 -19.35 11.13 -14.36
C GLY A 102 -18.14 11.89 -13.82
N GLU A 103 -17.81 12.99 -14.50
CA GLU A 103 -16.56 13.72 -14.36
C GLU A 103 -16.33 14.30 -12.96
N LEU A 104 -17.35 14.92 -12.35
CA LEU A 104 -17.20 15.54 -11.02
C LEU A 104 -16.83 14.54 -9.94
N ILE A 105 -17.53 13.41 -9.89
CA ILE A 105 -17.27 12.36 -8.90
C ILE A 105 -15.92 11.73 -9.15
N ALA A 106 -15.57 11.47 -10.40
CA ALA A 106 -14.24 10.98 -10.76
C ALA A 106 -13.13 11.93 -10.32
N TRP A 107 -13.32 13.24 -10.48
CA TRP A 107 -12.35 14.25 -10.05
C TRP A 107 -12.15 14.23 -8.53
N ILE A 108 -13.23 14.15 -7.75
CA ILE A 108 -13.17 14.05 -6.28
C ILE A 108 -12.40 12.77 -5.88
N ILE A 109 -12.75 11.62 -6.46
CA ILE A 109 -12.08 10.34 -6.18
C ILE A 109 -10.61 10.37 -6.61
N GLY A 110 -10.29 11.06 -7.71
CA GLY A 110 -8.90 11.25 -8.14
C GLY A 110 -8.06 11.98 -7.09
N TRP A 111 -8.57 13.04 -6.49
CA TRP A 111 -7.91 13.75 -5.39
C TRP A 111 -7.84 12.92 -4.11
N ASP A 112 -8.88 12.15 -3.80
CA ASP A 112 -8.90 11.24 -2.66
C ASP A 112 -7.80 10.17 -2.79
N LEU A 113 -7.63 9.58 -3.97
CA LEU A 113 -6.53 8.65 -4.25
C LEU A 113 -5.14 9.29 -4.08
N VAL A 114 -4.96 10.53 -4.53
CA VAL A 114 -3.69 11.25 -4.32
C VAL A 114 -3.42 11.44 -2.84
N LEU A 115 -4.43 11.83 -2.08
CA LEU A 115 -4.33 11.99 -0.62
C LEU A 115 -4.01 10.66 0.07
N GLU A 116 -4.75 9.60 -0.27
CA GLU A 116 -4.56 8.25 0.27
C GLU A 116 -3.12 7.77 0.10
N TYR A 117 -2.60 7.80 -1.14
CA TYR A 117 -1.24 7.35 -1.41
C TYR A 117 -0.17 8.23 -0.76
N THR A 118 -0.40 9.54 -0.66
CA THR A 118 0.53 10.46 0.02
C THR A 118 0.61 10.16 1.51
N VAL A 119 -0.53 9.99 2.17
CA VAL A 119 -0.61 9.66 3.60
C VAL A 119 -0.02 8.28 3.86
N ALA A 120 -0.34 7.29 3.02
CA ALA A 120 0.20 5.94 3.13
C ALA A 120 1.73 5.92 2.99
N ALA A 121 2.28 6.58 1.97
CA ALA A 121 3.73 6.68 1.75
C ALA A 121 4.43 7.37 2.93
N THR A 122 3.84 8.44 3.45
CA THR A 122 4.36 9.16 4.62
C THR A 122 4.37 8.27 5.87
N THR A 123 3.27 7.59 6.14
CA THR A 123 3.15 6.69 7.31
C THR A 123 4.15 5.54 7.25
N VAL A 124 4.29 4.91 6.09
CA VAL A 124 5.24 3.80 5.90
C VAL A 124 6.68 4.27 6.03
N SER A 125 7.03 5.43 5.45
CA SER A 125 8.40 5.98 5.52
C SER A 125 8.80 6.37 6.95
N ILE A 126 7.88 6.94 7.73
CA ILE A 126 8.11 7.25 9.15
C ILE A 126 8.27 5.96 9.97
N SER A 127 7.42 4.96 9.73
CA SER A 127 7.55 3.65 10.39
C SER A 127 8.89 3.00 10.09
N TRP A 128 9.30 2.99 8.83
CA TRP A 128 10.60 2.47 8.41
C TRP A 128 11.76 3.23 9.08
N SER A 129 11.68 4.56 9.13
CA SER A 129 12.68 5.40 9.80
C SER A 129 12.84 5.00 11.27
N ARG A 130 11.75 4.76 11.99
CA ARG A 130 11.79 4.33 13.40
C ARG A 130 12.47 2.99 13.57
N TYR A 131 12.18 2.00 12.72
CA TYR A 131 12.86 0.72 12.75
C TYR A 131 14.35 0.84 12.45
N LEU A 132 14.73 1.70 11.48
CA LEU A 132 16.12 1.97 11.17
C LEU A 132 16.87 2.58 12.37
N VAL A 133 16.26 3.56 13.03
CA VAL A 133 16.87 4.21 14.22
C VAL A 133 17.09 3.19 15.32
N VAL A 134 16.08 2.39 15.66
CA VAL A 134 16.20 1.33 16.70
C VAL A 134 17.30 0.31 16.33
N PHE A 135 17.37 -0.06 15.04
CA PHE A 135 18.41 -0.97 14.57
C PHE A 135 19.82 -0.38 14.72
N LEU A 136 20.00 0.89 14.36
CA LEU A 136 21.29 1.60 14.50
C LEU A 136 21.68 1.80 15.96
N GLU A 137 20.74 2.14 16.83
CA GLU A 137 20.95 2.21 18.28
C GLU A 137 21.44 0.87 18.85
N GLY A 138 20.88 -0.26 18.38
CA GLY A 138 21.34 -1.60 18.74
C GLY A 138 22.78 -1.91 18.30
N LEU A 139 23.30 -1.21 17.28
CA LEU A 139 24.68 -1.26 16.83
C LEU A 139 25.60 -0.24 17.52
N GLY A 140 25.07 0.56 18.48
CA GLY A 140 25.79 1.61 19.18
C GLY A 140 25.86 2.94 18.43
N ILE A 141 25.12 3.11 17.33
CA ILE A 141 25.08 4.35 16.54
C ILE A 141 23.84 5.14 16.95
N ASN A 142 24.03 6.17 17.76
CA ASN A 142 22.95 7.05 18.21
C ASN A 142 22.78 8.24 17.26
N LEU A 143 21.66 8.29 16.55
CA LEU A 143 21.30 9.42 15.70
C LEU A 143 20.60 10.50 16.54
N PRO A 144 20.92 11.80 16.35
CA PRO A 144 20.23 12.88 17.04
C PRO A 144 18.72 12.91 16.70
N THR A 145 17.88 13.04 17.71
CA THR A 145 16.41 13.13 17.55
C THR A 145 15.99 14.29 16.65
N ALA A 146 16.79 15.33 16.57
CA ALA A 146 16.58 16.47 15.66
C ALA A 146 16.43 16.03 14.20
N PHE A 147 17.10 14.96 13.78
CA PHE A 147 17.12 14.46 12.39
C PHE A 147 16.37 13.15 12.18
N THR A 148 15.77 12.59 13.22
CA THR A 148 15.05 11.31 13.16
C THR A 148 13.58 11.41 13.55
N ALA A 149 13.14 12.57 14.02
CA ALA A 149 11.77 12.82 14.44
C ALA A 149 11.14 14.00 13.72
N CYS A 150 9.81 14.07 13.70
CA CYS A 150 9.07 15.22 13.21
C CYS A 150 9.02 16.33 14.28
N PRO A 151 8.68 17.59 13.91
CA PRO A 151 8.62 18.73 14.85
C PRO A 151 7.73 18.48 16.07
N TRP A 152 6.62 17.75 15.91
CA TRP A 152 5.70 17.39 17.01
C TRP A 152 6.32 16.45 18.06
N ASN A 153 7.36 15.72 17.68
CA ASN A 153 8.06 14.77 18.55
C ASN A 153 9.48 15.27 18.94
N GLY A 154 9.70 16.60 18.88
CA GLY A 154 10.96 17.22 19.29
C GLY A 154 12.08 17.18 18.26
N GLY A 155 11.79 16.78 17.02
CA GLY A 155 12.74 16.83 15.90
C GLY A 155 12.60 18.10 15.07
N ILE A 156 13.46 18.26 14.07
CA ILE A 156 13.37 19.29 13.04
C ILE A 156 12.89 18.66 11.73
N VAL A 157 13.49 17.56 11.35
CA VAL A 157 13.20 16.83 10.11
C VAL A 157 13.53 15.35 10.26
N ASN A 158 12.72 14.49 9.65
CA ASN A 158 13.02 13.07 9.62
C ASN A 158 13.80 12.71 8.35
N ILE A 159 15.14 12.82 8.41
CA ILE A 159 16.02 12.57 7.26
C ILE A 159 15.93 11.12 6.76
N PRO A 160 15.96 10.06 7.60
CA PRO A 160 15.80 8.69 7.12
C PRO A 160 14.51 8.47 6.36
N ALA A 161 13.37 9.01 6.84
CA ALA A 161 12.09 8.91 6.15
C ALA A 161 12.11 9.63 4.78
N PHE A 162 12.72 10.79 4.70
CA PHE A 162 12.88 11.52 3.44
C PHE A 162 13.74 10.73 2.45
N LEU A 163 14.90 10.22 2.91
CA LEU A 163 15.83 9.49 2.06
C LEU A 163 15.22 8.22 1.48
N ILE A 164 14.45 7.45 2.26
CA ILE A 164 13.82 6.23 1.74
C ILE A 164 12.78 6.56 0.66
N VAL A 165 12.00 7.64 0.81
CA VAL A 165 11.03 8.07 -0.21
C VAL A 165 11.76 8.46 -1.50
N VAL A 166 12.83 9.24 -1.41
CA VAL A 166 13.64 9.62 -2.59
C VAL A 166 14.24 8.40 -3.26
N LEU A 167 14.83 7.50 -2.48
CA LEU A 167 15.45 6.27 -2.99
C LEU A 167 14.43 5.38 -3.71
N MET A 168 13.28 5.17 -3.12
CA MET A 168 12.21 4.38 -3.72
C MET A 168 11.62 5.04 -4.98
N SER A 169 11.51 6.37 -4.98
CA SER A 169 11.07 7.13 -6.16
C SER A 169 12.06 6.99 -7.32
N LEU A 170 13.36 7.11 -7.05
CA LEU A 170 14.41 6.90 -8.06
C LEU A 170 14.43 5.46 -8.59
N PHE A 171 14.16 4.50 -7.72
CA PHE A 171 14.05 3.09 -8.11
C PHE A 171 12.86 2.85 -9.05
N LEU A 172 11.70 3.43 -8.72
CA LEU A 172 10.48 3.29 -9.52
C LEU A 172 10.59 3.96 -10.90
N ILE A 173 11.30 5.07 -11.01
CA ILE A 173 11.53 5.76 -12.30
C ILE A 173 12.29 4.85 -13.30
N ARG A 174 13.10 3.90 -12.81
CA ARG A 174 13.85 2.97 -13.66
C ARG A 174 13.02 1.88 -14.34
N GLY A 175 11.76 1.72 -13.95
CA GLY A 175 10.83 0.85 -14.66
C GLY A 175 10.13 -0.19 -13.77
N THR A 176 9.00 -0.68 -14.28
CA THR A 176 8.07 -1.57 -13.55
C THR A 176 8.55 -3.03 -13.47
N GLU A 177 9.37 -3.50 -14.40
CA GLU A 177 9.85 -4.90 -14.41
C GLU A 177 10.75 -5.19 -13.21
N GLY A 178 11.78 -4.37 -12.99
CA GLY A 178 12.68 -4.49 -11.84
C GLY A 178 11.96 -4.29 -10.52
N SER A 179 11.02 -3.37 -10.48
CA SER A 179 10.17 -3.12 -9.31
C SER A 179 9.31 -4.34 -8.94
N SER A 180 8.77 -5.06 -9.92
CA SER A 180 7.95 -6.26 -9.67
C SER A 180 8.76 -7.41 -9.06
N ILE A 181 9.96 -7.68 -9.58
CA ILE A 181 10.86 -8.71 -9.04
C ILE A 181 11.26 -8.35 -7.61
N PHE A 182 11.68 -7.11 -7.39
CA PHE A 182 12.06 -6.61 -6.07
C PHE A 182 10.92 -6.73 -5.05
N ASN A 183 9.70 -6.34 -5.47
CA ASN A 183 8.51 -6.51 -4.64
C ASN A 183 8.24 -7.98 -4.32
N GLY A 184 8.38 -8.89 -5.28
CA GLY A 184 8.23 -10.33 -5.05
C GLY A 184 9.18 -10.88 -3.99
N ILE A 185 10.45 -10.45 -4.00
CA ILE A 185 11.45 -10.82 -2.98
C ILE A 185 11.03 -10.29 -1.60
N ILE A 186 10.62 -9.01 -1.54
CA ILE A 186 10.16 -8.41 -0.27
C ILE A 186 8.93 -9.12 0.28
N VAL A 187 7.96 -9.47 -0.58
CA VAL A 187 6.76 -10.20 -0.17
C VAL A 187 7.12 -11.57 0.39
N PHE A 188 8.01 -12.30 -0.29
CA PHE A 188 8.50 -13.58 0.21
C PHE A 188 9.15 -13.44 1.60
N LEU A 189 10.02 -12.45 1.79
CA LEU A 189 10.65 -12.17 3.08
C LEU A 189 9.62 -11.82 4.15
N LYS A 190 8.65 -10.92 3.87
CA LYS A 190 7.59 -10.54 4.82
C LYS A 190 6.76 -11.74 5.26
N VAL A 191 6.31 -12.55 4.32
CA VAL A 191 5.51 -13.75 4.62
C VAL A 191 6.34 -14.75 5.43
N SER A 192 7.60 -14.94 5.06
CA SER A 192 8.50 -15.85 5.81
C SER A 192 8.69 -15.38 7.26
N VAL A 193 8.90 -14.09 7.48
CA VAL A 193 9.04 -13.51 8.85
C VAL A 193 7.77 -13.74 9.66
N VAL A 194 6.59 -13.50 9.07
CA VAL A 194 5.30 -13.74 9.76
C VAL A 194 5.14 -15.21 10.12
N LEU A 195 5.42 -16.13 9.19
CA LEU A 195 5.32 -17.57 9.43
C LEU A 195 6.30 -18.04 10.51
N ILE A 196 7.55 -17.58 10.47
CA ILE A 196 8.55 -17.89 11.50
C ILE A 196 8.08 -17.38 12.86
N PHE A 197 7.57 -16.15 12.93
CA PHE A 197 7.04 -15.57 14.16
C PHE A 197 5.88 -16.40 14.73
N VAL A 198 4.93 -16.80 13.88
CA VAL A 198 3.79 -17.65 14.29
C VAL A 198 4.30 -19.01 14.78
N PHE A 199 5.23 -19.64 14.05
CA PHE A 199 5.75 -20.97 14.39
C PHE A 199 6.53 -20.95 15.73
N LEU A 200 7.40 -19.95 15.92
CA LEU A 200 8.16 -19.81 17.16
C LEU A 200 7.27 -19.36 18.32
N GLY A 201 6.30 -18.48 18.06
CA GLY A 201 5.35 -17.97 19.05
C GLY A 201 4.32 -18.99 19.52
N TRP A 202 4.02 -20.02 18.72
CA TRP A 202 3.03 -21.03 19.04
C TRP A 202 3.23 -21.68 20.42
N LYS A 203 4.50 -21.90 20.78
CA LYS A 203 4.88 -22.51 22.05
C LYS A 203 4.59 -21.61 23.28
N TYR A 204 4.43 -20.33 23.07
CA TYR A 204 4.25 -19.31 24.12
C TYR A 204 2.79 -18.84 24.27
N ILE A 205 1.86 -19.48 23.54
CA ILE A 205 0.43 -19.16 23.67
C ILE A 205 -0.05 -19.66 25.01
N ASN A 206 -0.43 -18.74 25.89
CA ASN A 206 -1.10 -19.04 27.13
C ASN A 206 -2.60 -19.12 26.84
N THR A 207 -3.20 -20.26 27.15
CA THR A 207 -4.62 -20.55 26.91
C THR A 207 -5.46 -20.43 28.18
N ASP A 208 -4.85 -19.99 29.29
CA ASP A 208 -5.52 -19.79 30.60
C ASP A 208 -6.24 -18.44 30.67
#